data_1cd608bfe9a1768d2bab411336bb0234
#
_entry.id   1cd608bfe9a1768d2bab411336bb0234
#
_cell.length_a   1.000
_cell.length_b   1.000
_cell.length_c   1.000
_cell.angle_alpha   90.00
_cell.angle_beta   90.00
_cell.angle_gamma   90.00
#
_symmetry.space_group_name_H-M   'P 1'
#
loop_
_entity.id
_entity.type
_entity.pdbx_description
1 polymer ?
#
loop_
_entity_poly.entity_id
_entity_poly.type
_entity_poly.pdbx_seq_one_letter_code
_entity_poly.pdbx_strand_id
1 'polypeptide(L)'
;MMAADRIEELREEALSAVAAANSTADLESVRVKYLGRSAGLTEVKKGIRDLPPEERREIGGAANRTTKEIEAALAERLETLAAAEREERLKAEAVDVTLPGTPYPKGSLHPSVRVIDELVDFFVGLGYRVAEGPEVETDYYNFTALNIPPGHPARGMQDTFFLDEGLVLRTHTSPVQIRTMLSQEPPVYVVCPGRVYRRDSDPTHTPMFNQVEGLAVDEGLTLGHLKGTLTAMARHIFGESVQLRLRPSYFQFTEPSVEMDVSCFVCAGEDPNCKVCKGAGWLEMGGAGMVDPAVVAEVGYDTERYTGF
;
A
#
# COMPACT_ATOMS: atom_id res chain seq x y z
N MET A 1 -9.02 52.16 65.34
CA MET A 1 -8.23 50.91 65.17
C MET A 1 -6.84 51.37 64.78
N MET A 2 -5.82 51.08 65.52
CA MET A 2 -4.47 51.53 65.19
C MET A 2 -3.95 50.78 63.97
N ALA A 3 -3.11 51.41 63.11
CA ALA A 3 -2.62 50.80 61.90
C ALA A 3 -1.89 49.45 62.14
N ALA A 4 -1.30 49.30 63.32
CA ALA A 4 -0.66 48.05 63.74
C ALA A 4 -1.67 46.90 63.91
N ASP A 5 -2.85 47.17 64.54
CA ASP A 5 -3.90 46.15 64.75
C ASP A 5 -4.46 45.65 63.41
N ARG A 6 -4.58 46.54 62.42
CA ARG A 6 -5.05 46.19 61.09
C ARG A 6 -4.03 45.36 60.27
N ILE A 7 -2.75 45.54 60.49
CA ILE A 7 -1.70 44.72 59.87
C ILE A 7 -1.77 43.29 60.42
N GLU A 8 -1.93 43.13 61.73
CA GLU A 8 -2.01 41.82 62.37
C GLU A 8 -3.31 41.06 61.97
N GLU A 9 -4.44 41.76 61.89
CA GLU A 9 -5.68 41.19 61.38
C GLU A 9 -5.54 40.68 59.92
N LEU A 10 -4.96 41.50 59.01
CA LEU A 10 -4.70 41.11 57.63
C LEU A 10 -3.69 39.97 57.54
N ARG A 11 -2.74 39.89 58.43
CA ARG A 11 -1.79 38.79 58.55
C ARG A 11 -2.49 37.48 58.86
N GLU A 12 -3.30 37.46 59.90
CA GLU A 12 -4.04 36.27 60.32
C GLU A 12 -5.04 35.81 59.27
N GLU A 13 -5.80 36.73 58.69
CA GLU A 13 -6.72 36.43 57.58
C GLU A 13 -5.99 35.83 56.35
N ALA A 14 -4.84 36.42 55.98
CA ALA A 14 -4.07 35.96 54.83
C ALA A 14 -3.48 34.56 55.05
N LEU A 15 -2.83 34.34 56.22
CA LEU A 15 -2.25 33.03 56.50
C LEU A 15 -3.33 31.91 56.64
N SER A 16 -4.48 32.27 57.20
CA SER A 16 -5.63 31.37 57.24
C SER A 16 -6.17 31.01 55.82
N ALA A 17 -6.27 32.02 54.96
CA ALA A 17 -6.69 31.82 53.56
C ALA A 17 -5.66 31.00 52.76
N VAL A 18 -4.36 31.20 52.98
CA VAL A 18 -3.28 30.40 52.37
C VAL A 18 -3.41 28.94 52.80
N ALA A 19 -3.66 28.67 54.09
CA ALA A 19 -3.80 27.33 54.64
C ALA A 19 -5.08 26.63 54.10
N ALA A 20 -6.15 27.38 53.87
CA ALA A 20 -7.43 26.87 53.35
C ALA A 20 -7.46 26.66 51.82
N ALA A 21 -6.51 27.16 51.08
CA ALA A 21 -6.44 27.02 49.62
C ALA A 21 -6.22 25.55 49.25
N ASN A 22 -7.06 25.03 48.30
CA ASN A 22 -7.05 23.63 47.87
C ASN A 22 -6.51 23.45 46.46
N SER A 23 -6.25 24.54 45.72
CA SER A 23 -5.68 24.50 44.39
C SER A 23 -4.66 25.64 44.19
N THR A 24 -3.79 25.48 43.19
CA THR A 24 -2.87 26.56 42.78
C THR A 24 -3.63 27.79 42.32
N ALA A 25 -4.82 27.62 41.72
CA ALA A 25 -5.68 28.74 41.28
C ALA A 25 -6.28 29.52 42.49
N ASP A 26 -6.75 28.76 43.53
CA ASP A 26 -7.22 29.38 44.78
C ASP A 26 -6.10 30.20 45.43
N LEU A 27 -4.92 29.63 45.48
CA LEU A 27 -3.75 30.28 46.09
C LEU A 27 -3.36 31.54 45.34
N GLU A 28 -3.45 31.58 44.03
CA GLU A 28 -3.22 32.79 43.24
C GLU A 28 -4.30 33.87 43.56
N SER A 29 -5.53 33.44 43.75
CA SER A 29 -6.63 34.32 44.17
C SER A 29 -6.34 34.97 45.55
N VAL A 30 -5.83 34.18 46.48
CA VAL A 30 -5.39 34.65 47.80
C VAL A 30 -4.22 35.63 47.67
N ARG A 31 -3.24 35.32 46.82
CA ARG A 31 -2.11 36.23 46.56
C ARG A 31 -2.59 37.60 46.03
N VAL A 32 -3.50 37.60 45.07
CA VAL A 32 -4.06 38.85 44.49
C VAL A 32 -4.82 39.63 45.55
N LYS A 33 -5.63 38.94 46.39
CA LYS A 33 -6.44 39.57 47.42
C LYS A 33 -5.61 40.28 48.49
N TYR A 34 -4.50 39.68 48.95
CA TYR A 34 -3.75 40.20 50.10
C TYR A 34 -2.44 40.93 49.72
N LEU A 35 -1.85 40.62 48.57
CA LEU A 35 -0.63 41.24 48.06
C LEU A 35 -0.78 42.03 46.76
N GLY A 36 -1.99 42.06 46.20
CA GLY A 36 -2.27 42.82 44.97
C GLY A 36 -2.16 44.32 45.11
N ARG A 37 -2.22 45.04 44.00
CA ARG A 37 -2.04 46.53 43.98
C ARG A 37 -3.09 47.30 44.79
N SER A 38 -4.28 46.74 44.99
CA SER A 38 -5.38 47.30 45.79
C SER A 38 -5.61 46.54 47.11
N ALA A 39 -4.69 45.69 47.50
CA ALA A 39 -4.80 44.91 48.71
C ALA A 39 -4.66 45.78 49.97
N GLY A 40 -5.32 45.36 51.06
CA GLY A 40 -5.32 46.10 52.31
C GLY A 40 -3.92 46.43 52.86
N LEU A 41 -2.96 45.49 52.75
CA LEU A 41 -1.55 45.72 53.09
C LEU A 41 -0.89 46.82 52.24
N THR A 42 -1.25 46.90 50.95
CA THR A 42 -0.75 47.93 50.03
C THR A 42 -1.36 49.29 50.38
N GLU A 43 -2.63 49.34 50.77
CA GLU A 43 -3.28 50.57 51.24
C GLU A 43 -2.70 51.08 52.56
N VAL A 44 -2.45 50.17 53.50
CA VAL A 44 -1.78 50.52 54.74
C VAL A 44 -0.39 51.12 54.44
N LYS A 45 0.40 50.49 53.53
CA LYS A 45 1.69 51.02 53.12
C LYS A 45 1.60 52.40 52.47
N LYS A 46 0.56 52.74 51.74
CA LYS A 46 0.33 54.07 51.15
C LYS A 46 0.01 55.11 52.23
N GLY A 47 -0.83 54.74 53.22
CA GLY A 47 -1.21 55.62 54.33
C GLY A 47 -0.10 55.94 55.32
N ILE A 48 0.99 55.17 55.35
CA ILE A 48 2.17 55.43 56.23
C ILE A 48 2.82 56.77 55.96
N ARG A 49 2.63 57.34 54.75
CA ARG A 49 3.29 58.64 54.38
C ARG A 49 2.81 59.79 55.24
N ASP A 50 1.63 59.74 55.82
CA ASP A 50 1.00 60.80 56.58
C ASP A 50 1.28 60.73 58.11
N LEU A 51 2.07 59.69 58.55
CA LEU A 51 2.38 59.44 59.93
C LEU A 51 3.71 60.15 60.38
N PRO A 52 3.88 60.34 61.72
CA PRO A 52 5.13 60.80 62.25
C PRO A 52 6.34 59.89 61.95
N PRO A 53 7.58 60.43 61.90
CA PRO A 53 8.72 59.63 61.43
C PRO A 53 9.01 58.34 62.20
N GLU A 54 8.77 58.30 63.55
CA GLU A 54 9.01 57.15 64.41
C GLU A 54 7.93 56.04 64.13
N GLU A 55 6.65 56.43 64.14
CA GLU A 55 5.54 55.52 63.81
C GLU A 55 5.62 54.99 62.40
N ARG A 56 6.07 55.82 61.46
CA ARG A 56 6.29 55.42 60.06
C ARG A 56 7.29 54.31 59.95
N ARG A 57 8.38 54.36 60.71
CA ARG A 57 9.42 53.32 60.70
C ARG A 57 8.93 52.03 61.32
N GLU A 58 8.15 52.06 62.38
CA GLU A 58 7.63 50.91 63.09
C GLU A 58 6.54 50.17 62.25
N ILE A 59 5.53 50.89 61.75
CA ILE A 59 4.44 50.37 60.94
C ILE A 59 4.96 49.92 59.60
N GLY A 60 5.85 50.60 58.91
CA GLY A 60 6.50 50.24 57.70
C GLY A 60 7.31 48.93 57.88
N GLY A 61 8.02 48.81 59.00
CA GLY A 61 8.75 47.61 59.36
C GLY A 61 7.83 46.38 59.57
N ALA A 62 6.70 46.58 60.27
CA ALA A 62 5.70 45.55 60.52
C ALA A 62 5.04 45.10 59.21
N ALA A 63 4.57 46.02 58.37
CA ALA A 63 3.98 45.72 57.07
C ALA A 63 4.90 44.95 56.13
N ASN A 64 6.20 45.25 56.13
CA ASN A 64 7.18 44.52 55.36
C ASN A 64 7.48 43.11 55.88
N ARG A 65 7.52 42.93 57.21
CA ARG A 65 7.63 41.56 57.78
C ARG A 65 6.43 40.72 57.47
N THR A 66 5.22 41.24 57.67
CA THR A 66 3.95 40.55 57.27
C THR A 66 3.90 40.20 55.83
N THR A 67 4.32 41.11 54.93
CA THR A 67 4.37 40.80 53.48
C THR A 67 5.28 39.62 53.19
N LYS A 68 6.51 39.61 53.78
CA LYS A 68 7.46 38.50 53.61
C LYS A 68 6.97 37.20 54.17
N GLU A 69 6.26 37.22 55.31
CA GLU A 69 5.69 36.05 55.94
C GLU A 69 4.58 35.43 55.07
N ILE A 70 3.69 36.26 54.53
CA ILE A 70 2.65 35.80 53.62
C ILE A 70 3.26 35.29 52.30
N GLU A 71 4.27 35.93 51.76
CA GLU A 71 4.99 35.46 50.54
C GLU A 71 5.66 34.11 50.79
N ALA A 72 6.26 33.87 51.94
CA ALA A 72 6.89 32.62 52.30
C ALA A 72 5.83 31.48 52.46
N ALA A 73 4.73 31.79 53.14
CA ALA A 73 3.63 30.83 53.30
C ALA A 73 2.97 30.48 51.94
N LEU A 74 2.80 31.47 51.06
CA LEU A 74 2.30 31.26 49.71
C LEU A 74 3.23 30.34 48.88
N ALA A 75 4.55 30.56 48.96
CA ALA A 75 5.55 29.78 48.23
C ALA A 75 5.55 28.30 48.71
N GLU A 76 5.55 28.05 50.00
CA GLU A 76 5.51 26.71 50.56
C GLU A 76 4.22 25.97 50.22
N ARG A 77 3.06 26.65 50.29
CA ARG A 77 1.78 26.07 49.94
C ARG A 77 1.67 25.81 48.45
N LEU A 78 2.21 26.70 47.60
CA LEU A 78 2.25 26.52 46.14
C LEU A 78 3.04 25.28 45.74
N GLU A 79 4.20 25.05 46.35
CA GLU A 79 4.99 23.86 46.06
C GLU A 79 4.21 22.56 46.41
N THR A 80 3.54 22.56 47.57
CA THR A 80 2.72 21.41 48.00
C THR A 80 1.58 21.15 47.08
N LEU A 81 0.79 22.18 46.71
CA LEU A 81 -0.38 22.04 45.84
C LEU A 81 0.01 21.67 44.41
N ALA A 82 1.06 22.28 43.87
CA ALA A 82 1.54 21.98 42.54
C ALA A 82 2.07 20.54 42.44
N ALA A 83 2.70 20.03 43.48
CA ALA A 83 3.12 18.62 43.52
C ALA A 83 1.93 17.67 43.54
N ALA A 84 0.90 17.97 44.37
CA ALA A 84 -0.33 17.17 44.41
C ALA A 84 -1.12 17.18 43.07
N GLU A 85 -1.33 18.36 42.50
CA GLU A 85 -2.00 18.51 41.20
C GLU A 85 -1.24 17.79 40.07
N ARG A 86 0.09 17.83 40.12
CA ARG A 86 0.94 17.10 39.16
C ARG A 86 0.77 15.57 39.31
N GLU A 87 0.75 15.09 40.56
CA GLU A 87 0.57 13.64 40.82
C GLU A 87 -0.80 13.14 40.35
N GLU A 88 -1.86 13.90 40.65
CA GLU A 88 -3.21 13.59 40.15
C GLU A 88 -3.29 13.56 38.63
N ARG A 89 -2.71 14.57 37.98
CA ARG A 89 -2.65 14.61 36.52
C ARG A 89 -1.91 13.40 35.94
N LEU A 90 -0.75 13.06 36.50
CA LEU A 90 0.02 11.89 36.04
C LEU A 90 -0.76 10.57 36.23
N LYS A 91 -1.57 10.46 37.30
CA LYS A 91 -2.44 9.30 37.50
C LYS A 91 -3.58 9.28 36.47
N ALA A 92 -4.20 10.44 36.23
CA ALA A 92 -5.32 10.54 35.29
C ALA A 92 -4.89 10.34 33.82
N GLU A 93 -3.68 10.76 33.47
CA GLU A 93 -3.10 10.61 32.13
C GLU A 93 -2.33 9.29 31.94
N ALA A 94 -2.33 8.39 32.94
CA ALA A 94 -1.63 7.13 32.84
C ALA A 94 -2.24 6.26 31.72
N VAL A 95 -1.40 5.83 30.80
CA VAL A 95 -1.78 4.93 29.71
C VAL A 95 -1.17 3.55 29.96
N ASP A 96 -1.98 2.52 29.80
CA ASP A 96 -1.48 1.14 29.85
C ASP A 96 -0.63 0.84 28.60
N VAL A 97 0.68 0.87 28.77
CA VAL A 97 1.64 0.60 27.69
C VAL A 97 1.74 -0.88 27.30
N THR A 98 1.06 -1.77 28.05
CA THR A 98 1.01 -3.20 27.71
C THR A 98 -0.06 -3.51 26.66
N LEU A 99 -1.00 -2.60 26.43
CA LEU A 99 -2.00 -2.74 25.36
C LEU A 99 -1.33 -2.67 23.99
N PRO A 100 -1.69 -3.58 23.07
CA PRO A 100 -1.17 -3.53 21.71
C PRO A 100 -1.62 -2.25 21.02
N GLY A 101 -0.71 -1.63 20.27
CA GLY A 101 -1.03 -0.50 19.39
C GLY A 101 -2.03 -0.90 18.29
N THR A 102 -2.66 0.07 17.66
CA THR A 102 -3.51 -0.17 16.49
C THR A 102 -2.67 -0.80 15.38
N PRO A 103 -2.98 -2.03 14.93
CA PRO A 103 -2.23 -2.66 13.86
C PRO A 103 -2.41 -1.88 12.55
N TYR A 104 -1.32 -1.62 11.85
CA TYR A 104 -1.41 -1.09 10.49
C TYR A 104 -2.09 -2.13 9.58
N PRO A 105 -3.04 -1.72 8.71
CA PRO A 105 -3.61 -2.61 7.72
C PRO A 105 -2.49 -3.13 6.82
N LYS A 106 -2.31 -4.45 6.79
CA LYS A 106 -1.38 -5.09 5.86
C LYS A 106 -2.02 -5.10 4.48
N GLY A 107 -1.35 -4.51 3.50
CA GLY A 107 -1.73 -4.66 2.11
C GLY A 107 -1.56 -6.10 1.63
N SER A 108 -2.25 -6.46 0.56
CA SER A 108 -2.07 -7.72 -0.17
C SER A 108 -1.92 -7.43 -1.66
N LEU A 109 -1.20 -8.31 -2.35
CA LEU A 109 -1.14 -8.26 -3.81
C LEU A 109 -2.51 -8.58 -4.40
N HIS A 110 -2.84 -7.91 -5.52
CA HIS A 110 -4.05 -8.24 -6.27
C HIS A 110 -3.99 -9.72 -6.73
N PRO A 111 -5.10 -10.47 -6.70
CA PRO A 111 -5.11 -11.89 -7.10
C PRO A 111 -4.49 -12.16 -8.47
N SER A 112 -4.75 -11.32 -9.47
CA SER A 112 -4.14 -11.45 -10.80
C SER A 112 -2.62 -11.34 -10.78
N VAL A 113 -2.05 -10.45 -9.96
CA VAL A 113 -0.59 -10.29 -9.82
C VAL A 113 0.00 -11.55 -9.19
N ARG A 114 -0.63 -12.10 -8.16
CA ARG A 114 -0.18 -13.35 -7.53
C ARG A 114 -0.15 -14.53 -8.50
N VAL A 115 -1.17 -14.65 -9.37
CA VAL A 115 -1.22 -15.72 -10.38
C VAL A 115 -0.13 -15.52 -11.45
N ILE A 116 0.13 -14.28 -11.85
CA ILE A 116 1.22 -13.98 -12.78
C ILE A 116 2.58 -14.36 -12.16
N ASP A 117 2.82 -13.94 -10.92
CA ASP A 117 4.06 -14.26 -10.21
C ASP A 117 4.24 -15.77 -10.08
N GLU A 118 3.18 -16.52 -9.75
CA GLU A 118 3.22 -17.97 -9.62
C GLU A 118 3.49 -18.67 -10.97
N LEU A 119 2.90 -18.19 -12.08
CA LEU A 119 3.20 -18.67 -13.42
C LEU A 119 4.65 -18.40 -13.83
N VAL A 120 5.12 -17.18 -13.56
CA VAL A 120 6.49 -16.78 -13.87
C VAL A 120 7.48 -17.64 -13.09
N ASP A 121 7.26 -17.83 -11.79
CA ASP A 121 8.12 -18.66 -10.93
C ASP A 121 8.14 -20.12 -11.40
N PHE A 122 6.99 -20.66 -11.83
CA PHE A 122 6.93 -21.99 -12.43
C PHE A 122 7.82 -22.11 -13.66
N PHE A 123 7.72 -21.19 -14.62
CA PHE A 123 8.54 -21.22 -15.84
C PHE A 123 10.02 -20.96 -15.55
N VAL A 124 10.34 -20.06 -14.64
CA VAL A 124 11.74 -19.84 -14.17
C VAL A 124 12.29 -21.12 -13.56
N GLY A 125 11.48 -21.85 -12.79
CA GLY A 125 11.85 -23.18 -12.25
C GLY A 125 12.13 -24.23 -13.34
N LEU A 126 11.56 -24.10 -14.53
CA LEU A 126 11.84 -24.92 -15.72
C LEU A 126 13.05 -24.43 -16.54
N GLY A 127 13.70 -23.31 -16.14
CA GLY A 127 14.83 -22.75 -16.84
C GLY A 127 14.51 -21.66 -17.86
N TYR A 128 13.26 -21.17 -17.90
CA TYR A 128 12.89 -20.01 -18.71
C TYR A 128 13.39 -18.73 -18.06
N ARG A 129 13.68 -17.73 -18.88
CA ARG A 129 13.98 -16.36 -18.43
C ARG A 129 12.77 -15.46 -18.61
N VAL A 130 12.59 -14.50 -17.73
CA VAL A 130 11.55 -13.48 -17.90
C VAL A 130 12.00 -12.49 -18.96
N ALA A 131 11.13 -12.23 -19.93
CA ALA A 131 11.32 -11.21 -20.95
C ALA A 131 10.17 -10.20 -20.91
N GLU A 132 10.50 -8.92 -20.92
CA GLU A 132 9.55 -7.82 -20.91
C GLU A 132 9.72 -6.96 -22.16
N GLY A 133 8.68 -6.25 -22.53
CA GLY A 133 8.70 -5.34 -23.69
C GLY A 133 7.66 -4.23 -23.57
N PRO A 134 7.70 -3.26 -24.49
CA PRO A 134 6.81 -2.11 -24.45
C PRO A 134 5.34 -2.49 -24.64
N GLU A 135 4.43 -1.75 -24.03
CA GLU A 135 2.98 -1.89 -24.23
C GLU A 135 2.51 -1.19 -25.53
N VAL A 136 3.21 -0.15 -25.91
CA VAL A 136 3.03 0.52 -27.21
C VAL A 136 4.01 -0.09 -28.19
N GLU A 137 3.48 -0.73 -29.24
CA GLU A 137 4.25 -1.48 -30.22
C GLU A 137 4.06 -0.96 -31.62
N THR A 138 5.00 -1.29 -32.49
CA THR A 138 4.82 -1.06 -33.92
C THR A 138 3.96 -2.18 -34.53
N ASP A 139 3.30 -1.86 -35.65
CA ASP A 139 2.58 -2.84 -36.47
C ASP A 139 3.44 -4.05 -36.84
N TYR A 140 4.73 -3.82 -37.11
CA TYR A 140 5.68 -4.88 -37.44
C TYR A 140 5.75 -5.97 -36.37
N TYR A 141 6.05 -5.60 -35.11
CA TYR A 141 6.19 -6.56 -34.03
C TYR A 141 4.85 -7.17 -33.60
N ASN A 142 3.77 -6.38 -33.66
CA ASN A 142 2.47 -6.87 -33.17
C ASN A 142 1.76 -7.75 -34.18
N PHE A 143 2.10 -7.63 -35.47
CA PHE A 143 1.41 -8.37 -36.54
C PHE A 143 2.33 -8.96 -37.61
N THR A 144 3.11 -8.16 -38.32
CA THR A 144 3.85 -8.61 -39.49
C THR A 144 4.83 -9.72 -39.20
N ALA A 145 5.66 -9.55 -38.17
CA ALA A 145 6.63 -10.57 -37.74
C ALA A 145 6.00 -11.84 -37.15
N LEU A 146 4.71 -11.79 -36.85
CA LEU A 146 3.91 -12.92 -36.38
C LEU A 146 3.05 -13.55 -37.50
N ASN A 147 3.45 -13.37 -38.75
CA ASN A 147 2.74 -13.93 -39.90
C ASN A 147 1.28 -13.50 -40.01
N ILE A 148 0.89 -12.35 -39.44
CA ILE A 148 -0.45 -11.76 -39.56
C ILE A 148 -0.45 -10.78 -40.74
N PRO A 149 -1.04 -11.12 -41.93
CA PRO A 149 -0.93 -10.32 -43.10
C PRO A 149 -1.78 -9.04 -43.05
N PRO A 150 -1.45 -8.02 -43.87
CA PRO A 150 -2.32 -6.86 -44.10
C PRO A 150 -3.74 -7.31 -44.53
N GLY A 151 -4.77 -6.70 -43.94
CA GLY A 151 -6.17 -7.06 -44.19
C GLY A 151 -6.74 -8.18 -43.30
N HIS A 152 -5.92 -8.80 -42.45
CA HIS A 152 -6.43 -9.74 -41.47
C HIS A 152 -7.38 -9.03 -40.47
N PRO A 153 -8.52 -9.68 -40.08
CA PRO A 153 -9.50 -9.08 -39.15
C PRO A 153 -8.89 -8.57 -37.85
N ALA A 154 -7.93 -9.30 -37.26
CA ALA A 154 -7.23 -8.87 -36.03
C ALA A 154 -6.50 -7.52 -36.13
N ARG A 155 -6.20 -7.06 -37.36
CA ARG A 155 -5.68 -5.70 -37.62
C ARG A 155 -6.78 -4.65 -37.74
N GLY A 156 -8.04 -5.03 -37.57
CA GLY A 156 -9.16 -4.10 -37.67
C GLY A 156 -9.20 -3.13 -36.51
N MET A 157 -9.64 -1.90 -36.78
CA MET A 157 -9.88 -0.89 -35.75
C MET A 157 -10.97 -1.28 -34.73
N GLN A 158 -11.67 -2.39 -35.01
CA GLN A 158 -12.68 -2.94 -34.09
C GLN A 158 -12.06 -3.75 -32.97
N ASP A 159 -10.88 -4.35 -33.21
CA ASP A 159 -10.23 -5.26 -32.27
C ASP A 159 -8.95 -4.69 -31.66
N THR A 160 -8.33 -3.69 -32.31
CA THR A 160 -7.04 -3.11 -31.94
C THR A 160 -7.16 -1.63 -31.63
N PHE A 161 -6.49 -1.17 -30.58
CA PHE A 161 -6.29 0.25 -30.30
C PHE A 161 -5.09 0.77 -31.09
N PHE A 162 -5.37 1.51 -32.16
CA PHE A 162 -4.36 2.23 -32.92
C PHE A 162 -4.05 3.58 -32.26
N LEU A 163 -2.77 3.91 -32.21
CA LEU A 163 -2.24 5.22 -31.90
C LEU A 163 -1.80 5.89 -33.20
N ASP A 164 -1.16 7.04 -33.11
CA ASP A 164 -0.66 7.73 -34.29
C ASP A 164 0.54 6.99 -34.93
N GLU A 165 0.73 7.15 -36.28
CA GLU A 165 1.93 6.73 -37.02
C GLU A 165 2.26 5.22 -36.99
N GLY A 166 1.27 4.35 -37.06
CA GLY A 166 1.49 2.91 -37.14
C GLY A 166 1.88 2.24 -35.82
N LEU A 167 1.63 2.94 -34.72
CA LEU A 167 1.76 2.39 -33.36
C LEU A 167 0.42 1.84 -32.89
N VAL A 168 0.48 0.78 -32.10
CA VAL A 168 -0.68 0.12 -31.49
C VAL A 168 -0.44 -0.15 -30.01
N LEU A 169 -1.51 -0.23 -29.22
CA LEU A 169 -1.43 -0.94 -27.94
C LEU A 169 -1.37 -2.44 -28.25
N ARG A 170 -0.35 -3.13 -27.76
CA ARG A 170 -0.14 -4.55 -28.07
C ARG A 170 -1.36 -5.40 -27.71
N THR A 171 -1.78 -6.25 -28.61
CA THR A 171 -2.96 -7.12 -28.47
C THR A 171 -2.65 -8.47 -27.80
N HIS A 172 -1.38 -8.79 -27.67
CA HIS A 172 -0.80 -9.97 -27.03
C HIS A 172 0.65 -9.69 -26.62
N THR A 173 1.26 -10.60 -25.86
CA THR A 173 2.68 -10.44 -25.44
C THR A 173 3.68 -11.03 -26.43
N SER A 174 3.22 -11.63 -27.55
CA SER A 174 4.05 -12.22 -28.59
C SER A 174 5.07 -11.25 -29.24
N PRO A 175 4.86 -9.92 -29.31
CA PRO A 175 5.90 -8.99 -29.74
C PRO A 175 7.19 -9.12 -28.92
N VAL A 176 7.09 -9.45 -27.62
CA VAL A 176 8.24 -9.67 -26.76
C VAL A 176 9.02 -10.91 -27.17
N GLN A 177 8.33 -11.96 -27.64
CA GLN A 177 8.95 -13.16 -28.20
C GLN A 177 9.80 -12.82 -29.45
N ILE A 178 9.22 -12.06 -30.40
CA ILE A 178 9.92 -11.61 -31.61
C ILE A 178 11.16 -10.78 -31.24
N ARG A 179 11.02 -9.81 -30.33
CA ARG A 179 12.14 -8.98 -29.86
C ARG A 179 13.24 -9.82 -29.23
N THR A 180 12.86 -10.83 -28.46
CA THR A 180 13.82 -11.73 -27.82
C THR A 180 14.56 -12.57 -28.85
N MET A 181 13.85 -13.19 -29.81
CA MET A 181 14.47 -13.98 -30.87
C MET A 181 15.40 -13.14 -31.75
N LEU A 182 15.05 -11.90 -32.06
CA LEU A 182 15.92 -10.99 -32.81
C LEU A 182 17.16 -10.55 -32.01
N SER A 183 17.18 -10.68 -30.70
CA SER A 183 18.29 -10.21 -29.85
C SER A 183 19.29 -11.29 -29.48
N GLN A 184 19.02 -12.56 -29.74
CA GLN A 184 19.88 -13.69 -29.34
C GLN A 184 19.69 -14.88 -30.28
N GLU A 185 20.66 -15.76 -30.33
CA GLU A 185 20.58 -17.05 -31.02
C GLU A 185 19.91 -18.11 -30.13
N PRO A 186 19.30 -19.17 -30.73
CA PRO A 186 18.83 -20.33 -29.94
C PRO A 186 19.96 -21.01 -29.17
N PRO A 187 19.67 -21.64 -28.02
CA PRO A 187 18.33 -21.90 -27.48
C PRO A 187 17.69 -20.69 -26.83
N VAL A 188 16.37 -20.53 -27.04
CA VAL A 188 15.55 -19.47 -26.44
C VAL A 188 14.48 -20.13 -25.57
N TYR A 189 14.44 -19.79 -24.30
CA TYR A 189 13.42 -20.20 -23.34
C TYR A 189 13.01 -18.95 -22.56
N VAL A 190 11.85 -18.39 -22.84
CA VAL A 190 11.36 -17.16 -22.21
C VAL A 190 9.90 -17.22 -21.83
N VAL A 191 9.56 -16.55 -20.73
CA VAL A 191 8.19 -16.27 -20.31
C VAL A 191 7.98 -14.77 -20.39
N CYS A 192 6.90 -14.37 -21.03
CA CYS A 192 6.56 -12.97 -21.36
C CYS A 192 5.26 -12.57 -20.67
N PRO A 193 5.29 -12.15 -19.40
CA PRO A 193 4.12 -11.60 -18.72
C PRO A 193 3.90 -10.15 -19.14
N GLY A 194 2.64 -9.72 -19.15
CA GLY A 194 2.36 -8.31 -19.37
C GLY A 194 0.89 -7.97 -19.61
N ARG A 195 0.60 -6.69 -19.62
CA ARG A 195 -0.70 -6.16 -19.98
C ARG A 195 -0.86 -6.14 -21.49
N VAL A 196 -2.06 -6.46 -21.94
CA VAL A 196 -2.44 -6.46 -23.35
C VAL A 196 -3.79 -5.77 -23.49
N TYR A 197 -4.08 -5.31 -24.71
CA TYR A 197 -5.19 -4.39 -24.97
C TYR A 197 -5.97 -4.86 -26.18
N ARG A 198 -7.28 -5.07 -26.01
CA ARG A 198 -8.20 -5.40 -27.10
C ARG A 198 -9.43 -4.51 -27.00
N ARG A 199 -9.96 -4.11 -28.14
CA ARG A 199 -11.12 -3.22 -28.17
C ARG A 199 -12.44 -3.95 -27.97
N ASP A 200 -12.45 -4.94 -27.08
CA ASP A 200 -13.66 -5.63 -26.69
C ASP A 200 -14.52 -4.76 -25.79
N SER A 201 -15.83 -4.80 -26.00
CA SER A 201 -16.78 -3.97 -25.27
C SER A 201 -18.04 -4.78 -24.95
N ASP A 202 -17.91 -5.83 -24.14
CA ASP A 202 -19.03 -6.61 -23.63
C ASP A 202 -18.92 -6.84 -22.09
N PRO A 203 -19.98 -7.27 -21.42
CA PRO A 203 -19.98 -7.46 -19.97
C PRO A 203 -18.98 -8.50 -19.45
N THR A 204 -18.41 -9.34 -20.33
CA THR A 204 -17.50 -10.44 -19.98
C THR A 204 -16.05 -10.17 -20.32
N HIS A 205 -15.76 -9.10 -21.06
CA HIS A 205 -14.43 -8.73 -21.50
C HIS A 205 -14.04 -7.33 -21.02
N THR A 206 -12.79 -7.17 -20.65
CA THR A 206 -12.21 -5.85 -20.34
C THR A 206 -11.26 -5.43 -21.45
N PRO A 207 -11.19 -4.15 -21.79
CA PRO A 207 -10.29 -3.67 -22.86
C PRO A 207 -8.80 -3.84 -22.52
N MET A 208 -8.45 -4.06 -21.27
CA MET A 208 -7.11 -4.37 -20.78
C MET A 208 -7.17 -5.61 -19.89
N PHE A 209 -6.28 -6.58 -20.16
CA PHE A 209 -6.11 -7.75 -19.31
C PHE A 209 -4.65 -8.17 -19.24
N ASN A 210 -4.32 -9.07 -18.32
CA ASN A 210 -2.98 -9.62 -18.20
C ASN A 210 -2.88 -10.91 -18.99
N GLN A 211 -1.75 -11.10 -19.65
CA GLN A 211 -1.42 -12.31 -20.40
C GLN A 211 -0.02 -12.78 -20.01
N VAL A 212 0.19 -14.08 -20.01
CA VAL A 212 1.51 -14.70 -19.85
C VAL A 212 1.69 -15.65 -21.02
N GLU A 213 2.75 -15.44 -21.81
CA GLU A 213 3.13 -16.34 -22.90
C GLU A 213 4.47 -16.98 -22.59
N GLY A 214 4.62 -18.26 -22.96
CA GLY A 214 5.90 -18.97 -22.93
C GLY A 214 6.37 -19.24 -24.34
N LEU A 215 7.66 -19.08 -24.60
CA LEU A 215 8.32 -19.47 -25.84
C LEU A 215 9.52 -20.36 -25.56
N ALA A 216 9.59 -21.47 -26.25
CA ALA A 216 10.80 -22.28 -26.33
C ALA A 216 11.20 -22.44 -27.81
N VAL A 217 12.46 -22.17 -28.15
CA VAL A 217 13.04 -22.45 -29.47
C VAL A 217 14.38 -23.15 -29.29
N ASP A 218 14.48 -24.36 -29.82
CA ASP A 218 15.70 -25.18 -29.71
C ASP A 218 15.69 -26.25 -30.81
N GLU A 219 16.74 -27.09 -30.86
CA GLU A 219 16.76 -28.22 -31.78
C GLU A 219 15.84 -29.35 -31.28
N GLY A 220 15.01 -29.87 -32.20
CA GLY A 220 14.21 -31.07 -31.98
C GLY A 220 13.04 -30.92 -30.99
N LEU A 221 12.58 -29.70 -30.72
CA LEU A 221 11.34 -29.49 -29.96
C LEU A 221 10.13 -30.03 -30.72
N THR A 222 9.17 -30.58 -30.00
CA THR A 222 7.98 -31.24 -30.59
C THR A 222 6.71 -30.82 -29.84
N LEU A 223 5.55 -31.11 -30.47
CA LEU A 223 4.25 -30.93 -29.84
C LEU A 223 4.13 -31.72 -28.50
N GLY A 224 4.89 -32.82 -28.38
CA GLY A 224 4.97 -33.58 -27.13
C GLY A 224 5.61 -32.79 -26.00
N HIS A 225 6.65 -32.02 -26.29
CA HIS A 225 7.28 -31.12 -25.31
C HIS A 225 6.33 -29.99 -24.89
N LEU A 226 5.64 -29.37 -25.85
CA LEU A 226 4.58 -28.39 -25.57
C LEU A 226 3.50 -28.96 -24.64
N LYS A 227 2.95 -30.15 -25.00
CA LYS A 227 1.95 -30.81 -24.17
C LYS A 227 2.45 -31.11 -22.76
N GLY A 228 3.69 -31.55 -22.63
CA GLY A 228 4.32 -31.83 -21.35
C GLY A 228 4.42 -30.58 -20.48
N THR A 229 4.91 -29.48 -21.05
CA THR A 229 5.04 -28.18 -20.39
C THR A 229 3.69 -27.65 -19.92
N LEU A 230 2.69 -27.65 -20.82
CA LEU A 230 1.33 -27.19 -20.48
C LEU A 230 0.65 -28.08 -19.43
N THR A 231 0.90 -29.39 -19.46
CA THR A 231 0.36 -30.31 -18.45
C THR A 231 0.98 -30.03 -17.07
N ALA A 232 2.29 -29.82 -17.02
CA ALA A 232 2.97 -29.48 -15.78
C ALA A 232 2.49 -28.15 -15.21
N MET A 233 2.33 -27.12 -16.07
CA MET A 233 1.78 -25.83 -15.70
C MET A 233 0.35 -25.95 -15.14
N ALA A 234 -0.53 -26.66 -15.85
CA ALA A 234 -1.92 -26.83 -15.43
C ALA A 234 -2.02 -27.53 -14.05
N ARG A 235 -1.20 -28.54 -13.82
CA ARG A 235 -1.15 -29.23 -12.52
C ARG A 235 -0.58 -28.36 -11.42
N HIS A 236 0.40 -27.57 -11.72
CA HIS A 236 1.00 -26.62 -10.74
C HIS A 236 -0.05 -25.61 -10.25
N ILE A 237 -0.82 -25.03 -11.18
CA ILE A 237 -1.79 -23.98 -10.85
C ILE A 237 -3.10 -24.53 -10.27
N PHE A 238 -3.63 -25.66 -10.81
CA PHE A 238 -4.96 -26.15 -10.49
C PHE A 238 -4.96 -27.45 -9.68
N GLY A 239 -3.79 -28.04 -9.44
CA GLY A 239 -3.63 -29.27 -8.68
C GLY A 239 -3.40 -30.52 -9.54
N GLU A 240 -2.82 -31.55 -8.96
CA GLU A 240 -2.34 -32.77 -9.63
C GLU A 240 -3.44 -33.57 -10.35
N SER A 241 -4.69 -33.44 -9.93
CA SER A 241 -5.81 -34.17 -10.52
C SER A 241 -6.33 -33.62 -11.85
N VAL A 242 -5.87 -32.37 -12.19
CA VAL A 242 -6.34 -31.71 -13.41
C VAL A 242 -5.75 -32.37 -14.65
N GLN A 243 -6.63 -32.61 -15.63
CA GLN A 243 -6.28 -33.17 -16.94
C GLN A 243 -6.20 -32.05 -17.98
N LEU A 244 -5.23 -32.16 -18.88
CA LEU A 244 -5.07 -31.28 -20.02
C LEU A 244 -5.67 -31.96 -21.29
N ARG A 245 -6.43 -31.18 -22.04
CA ARG A 245 -6.90 -31.53 -23.38
C ARG A 245 -6.44 -30.48 -24.37
N LEU A 246 -5.88 -30.90 -25.49
CA LEU A 246 -5.55 -30.06 -26.62
C LEU A 246 -6.57 -30.27 -27.73
N ARG A 247 -7.21 -29.20 -28.18
CA ARG A 247 -8.13 -29.21 -29.32
C ARG A 247 -7.44 -28.55 -30.54
N PRO A 248 -7.55 -29.07 -31.75
CA PRO A 248 -7.05 -28.38 -32.95
C PRO A 248 -7.67 -27.02 -33.07
N SER A 249 -6.83 -26.03 -33.42
CA SER A 249 -7.21 -24.64 -33.65
C SER A 249 -6.37 -24.03 -34.79
N TYR A 250 -6.50 -22.74 -35.04
CA TYR A 250 -5.72 -22.01 -36.02
C TYR A 250 -5.29 -20.66 -35.51
N PHE A 251 -3.97 -20.44 -35.53
CA PHE A 251 -3.35 -19.13 -35.29
C PHE A 251 -2.28 -18.90 -36.35
N GLN A 252 -2.13 -17.67 -36.85
CA GLN A 252 -1.23 -17.33 -37.94
C GLN A 252 0.26 -17.58 -37.62
N PHE A 253 0.62 -17.54 -36.35
CA PHE A 253 2.01 -17.64 -35.88
C PHE A 253 2.36 -19.03 -35.34
N THR A 254 1.43 -20.03 -35.44
CA THR A 254 1.67 -21.41 -35.03
C THR A 254 1.15 -22.44 -36.03
N GLU A 255 1.91 -23.53 -36.24
CA GLU A 255 1.52 -24.68 -37.05
C GLU A 255 2.21 -25.97 -36.52
N PRO A 256 1.49 -26.95 -35.99
CA PRO A 256 0.05 -26.95 -35.74
C PRO A 256 -0.34 -26.07 -34.54
N SER A 257 -1.55 -25.51 -34.62
CA SER A 257 -2.16 -24.72 -33.54
C SER A 257 -3.14 -25.55 -32.74
N VAL A 258 -3.20 -25.29 -31.44
CA VAL A 258 -4.11 -25.95 -30.51
C VAL A 258 -4.68 -24.95 -29.50
N GLU A 259 -5.91 -25.24 -29.06
CA GLU A 259 -6.47 -24.63 -27.86
C GLU A 259 -6.28 -25.57 -26.68
N MET A 260 -5.92 -25.00 -25.54
CA MET A 260 -5.65 -25.69 -24.30
C MET A 260 -6.87 -25.61 -23.38
N ASP A 261 -7.45 -26.76 -23.06
CA ASP A 261 -8.48 -26.89 -22.05
C ASP A 261 -7.97 -27.67 -20.83
N VAL A 262 -8.42 -27.27 -19.65
CA VAL A 262 -8.21 -28.03 -18.41
C VAL A 262 -9.54 -28.60 -17.92
N SER A 263 -9.51 -29.80 -17.32
CA SER A 263 -10.70 -30.35 -16.66
C SER A 263 -11.14 -29.41 -15.53
N CYS A 264 -12.45 -29.25 -15.35
CA CYS A 264 -12.98 -28.35 -14.34
C CYS A 264 -12.50 -28.75 -12.95
N PHE A 265 -11.68 -27.92 -12.35
CA PHE A 265 -11.11 -28.13 -11.01
C PHE A 265 -12.13 -27.97 -9.87
N VAL A 266 -13.37 -27.51 -10.19
CA VAL A 266 -14.45 -27.36 -9.20
C VAL A 266 -15.35 -28.60 -9.17
N CYS A 267 -15.75 -29.12 -10.33
CA CYS A 267 -16.73 -30.24 -10.41
C CYS A 267 -16.18 -31.47 -11.09
N ALA A 268 -14.95 -31.47 -11.59
CA ALA A 268 -14.34 -32.59 -12.33
C ALA A 268 -15.20 -33.12 -13.50
N GLY A 269 -16.19 -32.34 -13.97
CA GLY A 269 -17.14 -32.74 -15.02
C GLY A 269 -18.39 -33.46 -14.51
N GLU A 270 -18.59 -33.59 -13.21
CA GLU A 270 -19.70 -34.37 -12.62
C GLU A 270 -20.99 -33.55 -12.40
N ASP A 271 -20.89 -32.20 -12.33
CA ASP A 271 -22.05 -31.32 -12.10
C ASP A 271 -22.50 -30.63 -13.40
N PRO A 272 -23.64 -30.98 -13.99
CA PRO A 272 -24.19 -30.32 -15.18
C PRO A 272 -24.60 -28.87 -14.93
N ASN A 273 -24.76 -28.45 -13.67
CA ASN A 273 -25.13 -27.10 -13.27
C ASN A 273 -23.93 -26.29 -12.71
N CYS A 274 -22.71 -26.76 -12.85
CA CYS A 274 -21.51 -26.11 -12.38
C CYS A 274 -21.41 -24.67 -12.96
N LYS A 275 -21.37 -23.70 -12.10
CA LYS A 275 -21.31 -22.27 -12.50
C LYS A 275 -19.98 -21.90 -13.17
N VAL A 276 -18.92 -22.67 -12.94
CA VAL A 276 -17.59 -22.40 -13.47
C VAL A 276 -17.45 -22.92 -14.90
N CYS A 277 -17.71 -24.20 -15.14
CA CYS A 277 -17.61 -24.79 -16.47
C CYS A 277 -18.95 -24.82 -17.23
N LYS A 278 -20.06 -24.34 -16.63
CA LYS A 278 -21.42 -24.33 -17.21
C LYS A 278 -21.87 -25.70 -17.67
N GLY A 279 -21.46 -26.75 -16.96
CA GLY A 279 -21.78 -28.16 -17.28
C GLY A 279 -20.88 -28.78 -18.35
N ALA A 280 -19.95 -28.05 -18.96
CA ALA A 280 -19.08 -28.58 -20.00
C ALA A 280 -18.00 -29.55 -19.49
N GLY A 281 -17.65 -29.46 -18.19
CA GLY A 281 -16.58 -30.25 -17.56
C GLY A 281 -15.17 -29.79 -17.90
N TRP A 282 -15.03 -28.83 -18.80
CA TRP A 282 -13.75 -28.27 -19.27
C TRP A 282 -13.75 -26.75 -19.26
N LEU A 283 -12.56 -26.17 -19.10
CA LEU A 283 -12.33 -24.74 -19.13
C LEU A 283 -11.23 -24.46 -20.16
N GLU A 284 -11.52 -23.61 -21.12
CA GLU A 284 -10.53 -23.11 -22.06
C GLU A 284 -9.61 -22.12 -21.37
N MET A 285 -8.31 -22.34 -21.50
CA MET A 285 -7.28 -21.53 -20.86
C MET A 285 -6.55 -20.60 -21.85
N GLY A 286 -6.40 -21.02 -23.09
CA GLY A 286 -5.73 -20.25 -24.12
C GLY A 286 -5.27 -21.03 -25.33
N GLY A 287 -4.61 -20.34 -26.25
CA GLY A 287 -4.02 -20.89 -27.45
C GLY A 287 -2.55 -21.30 -27.23
N ALA A 288 -2.12 -22.32 -27.98
CA ALA A 288 -0.75 -22.79 -28.04
C ALA A 288 -0.45 -23.42 -29.41
N GLY A 289 0.80 -23.72 -29.68
CA GLY A 289 1.16 -24.42 -30.93
C GLY A 289 2.68 -24.49 -31.11
N MET A 290 3.09 -25.18 -32.15
CA MET A 290 4.46 -25.07 -32.63
C MET A 290 4.63 -23.74 -33.37
N VAL A 291 5.77 -23.06 -33.18
CA VAL A 291 6.03 -21.80 -33.87
C VAL A 291 6.03 -22.03 -35.37
N ASP A 292 5.27 -21.22 -36.11
CA ASP A 292 5.19 -21.30 -37.55
C ASP A 292 6.59 -21.09 -38.18
N PRO A 293 7.02 -21.93 -39.15
CA PRO A 293 8.29 -21.76 -39.84
C PRO A 293 8.49 -20.37 -40.45
N ALA A 294 7.43 -19.70 -40.88
CA ALA A 294 7.51 -18.33 -41.38
C ALA A 294 7.95 -17.33 -40.29
N VAL A 295 7.52 -17.53 -39.05
CA VAL A 295 7.96 -16.70 -37.91
C VAL A 295 9.42 -17.01 -37.55
N VAL A 296 9.84 -18.28 -37.59
CA VAL A 296 11.22 -18.70 -37.36
C VAL A 296 12.16 -18.09 -38.43
N ALA A 297 11.73 -18.13 -39.69
CA ALA A 297 12.46 -17.51 -40.82
C ALA A 297 12.52 -15.98 -40.72
N GLU A 298 11.42 -15.32 -40.30
CA GLU A 298 11.35 -13.85 -40.18
C GLU A 298 12.39 -13.30 -39.19
N VAL A 299 12.67 -14.07 -38.12
CA VAL A 299 13.71 -13.68 -37.14
C VAL A 299 15.12 -14.14 -37.54
N GLY A 300 15.29 -14.76 -38.69
CA GLY A 300 16.59 -15.16 -39.25
C GLY A 300 17.12 -16.51 -38.76
N TYR A 301 16.30 -17.32 -38.11
CA TYR A 301 16.73 -18.64 -37.66
C TYR A 301 16.59 -19.70 -38.76
N ASP A 302 17.43 -20.73 -38.71
CA ASP A 302 17.40 -21.86 -39.63
C ASP A 302 16.23 -22.79 -39.28
N THR A 303 15.20 -22.80 -40.16
CA THR A 303 13.96 -23.60 -40.00
C THR A 303 14.17 -25.09 -40.15
N GLU A 304 15.27 -25.56 -40.75
CA GLU A 304 15.61 -26.97 -40.84
C GLU A 304 16.27 -27.48 -39.55
N ARG A 305 16.83 -26.58 -38.76
CA ARG A 305 17.54 -26.87 -37.53
C ARG A 305 16.70 -26.65 -36.27
N TYR A 306 16.00 -25.54 -36.21
CA TYR A 306 15.30 -25.09 -35.02
C TYR A 306 13.79 -25.23 -35.14
N THR A 307 13.20 -25.73 -34.07
CA THR A 307 11.76 -25.75 -33.88
C THR A 307 11.40 -25.05 -32.58
N GLY A 308 10.15 -24.62 -32.45
CA GLY A 308 9.74 -23.92 -31.22
C GLY A 308 8.26 -24.15 -30.92
N PHE A 309 7.88 -23.84 -29.72
CA PHE A 309 6.47 -23.82 -29.28
C PHE A 309 6.19 -22.63 -28.38
#